data_bed1cee3ad02cac840d6e9c942afc22e
#
_entry.id   bed1cee3ad02cac840d6e9c942afc22e
#
_cell.length_a   1.000
_cell.length_b   1.000
_cell.length_c   1.000
_cell.angle_alpha   90.00
_cell.angle_beta   90.00
_cell.angle_gamma   90.00
#
_symmetry.space_group_name_H-M   'P 1'
#
loop_
_entity.id
_entity.type
_entity.pdbx_description
1 polymer ?
#
loop_
_entity_poly.entity_id
_entity_poly.type
_entity_poly.pdbx_seq_one_letter_code
_entity_poly.pdbx_strand_id
1 'polypeptide(L)'
;MQYLEQLYSLLERRRLGVKLRPAFERWIDDTGTGIVFDDKEQENMVIKLLCLKKQLDTIWRVSFHRNEELGHALRESFETFINKSKKTSATWNTDNSKPGEMIAKYVDMLLRSGAKAIPAQLSSIASKQATVDEDDNEDIVFDEDTEVNNQLDQVLDLFRFVHGKAVFEAFYKKDLARRLLMGRSASADAERSMLARLKTGTNPLILGDFFISITPY
;
A
#
# COMPACT_ATOMS: atom_id res chain seq x y z
N MET A 1 -15.55 -10.67 11.67
CA MET A 1 -16.00 -10.70 10.27
C MET A 1 -17.42 -11.20 10.16
N GLN A 2 -17.73 -12.40 10.63
CA GLN A 2 -19.06 -13.03 10.55
C GLN A 2 -20.20 -12.16 11.12
N TYR A 3 -19.96 -11.46 12.25
CA TYR A 3 -20.95 -10.55 12.84
C TYR A 3 -21.28 -9.35 11.95
N LEU A 4 -20.29 -8.77 11.30
CA LEU A 4 -20.48 -7.62 10.40
C LEU A 4 -21.25 -8.02 9.14
N GLU A 5 -20.97 -9.19 8.59
CA GLU A 5 -21.67 -9.75 7.44
C GLU A 5 -23.15 -10.02 7.77
N GLN A 6 -23.44 -10.62 8.94
CA GLN A 6 -24.82 -10.85 9.39
C GLN A 6 -25.58 -9.55 9.58
N LEU A 7 -24.94 -8.56 10.23
CA LEU A 7 -25.54 -7.23 10.43
C LEU A 7 -25.85 -6.56 9.09
N TYR A 8 -24.88 -6.58 8.17
CA TYR A 8 -25.07 -6.01 6.84
C TYR A 8 -26.19 -6.70 6.07
N SER A 9 -26.24 -8.03 6.07
CA SER A 9 -27.30 -8.79 5.43
C SER A 9 -28.70 -8.47 5.97
N LEU A 10 -28.83 -8.24 7.29
CA LEU A 10 -30.10 -7.79 7.90
C LEU A 10 -30.50 -6.39 7.44
N LEU A 11 -29.54 -5.46 7.36
CA LEU A 11 -29.79 -4.10 6.88
C LEU A 11 -30.13 -4.08 5.39
N GLU A 12 -29.47 -4.91 4.59
CA GLU A 12 -29.70 -5.01 3.15
C GLU A 12 -31.10 -5.51 2.83
N ARG A 13 -31.61 -6.50 3.57
CA ARG A 13 -33.00 -6.98 3.47
C ARG A 13 -34.04 -5.86 3.67
N ARG A 14 -33.70 -4.83 4.43
CA ARG A 14 -34.52 -3.64 4.68
C ARG A 14 -34.16 -2.45 3.79
N ARG A 15 -33.25 -2.62 2.81
CA ARG A 15 -32.68 -1.56 1.96
C ARG A 15 -31.99 -0.43 2.78
N LEU A 16 -31.43 -0.79 3.92
CA LEU A 16 -30.74 0.12 4.83
C LEU A 16 -29.20 -0.04 4.79
N GLY A 17 -28.66 -0.90 3.92
CA GLY A 17 -27.22 -1.16 3.83
C GLY A 17 -26.39 0.11 3.63
N VAL A 18 -26.88 1.03 2.80
CA VAL A 18 -26.23 2.33 2.54
C VAL A 18 -26.18 3.24 3.78
N LYS A 19 -27.07 3.05 4.75
CA LYS A 19 -27.06 3.81 6.03
C LYS A 19 -25.80 3.57 6.87
N LEU A 20 -25.04 2.48 6.58
CA LEU A 20 -23.75 2.22 7.22
C LEU A 20 -22.64 3.12 6.68
N ARG A 21 -22.80 3.73 5.50
CA ARG A 21 -21.76 4.54 4.83
C ARG A 21 -21.13 5.59 5.75
N PRO A 22 -21.85 6.48 6.43
CA PRO A 22 -21.24 7.51 7.26
C PRO A 22 -20.44 6.96 8.45
N ALA A 23 -20.90 5.84 9.04
CA ALA A 23 -20.18 5.20 10.14
C ALA A 23 -18.89 4.51 9.64
N PHE A 24 -18.97 3.89 8.47
CA PHE A 24 -17.84 3.24 7.82
C PHE A 24 -16.77 4.25 7.42
N GLU A 25 -17.15 5.35 6.76
CA GLU A 25 -16.26 6.45 6.39
C GLU A 25 -15.55 7.05 7.61
N ARG A 26 -16.29 7.31 8.68
CA ARG A 26 -15.72 7.84 9.93
C ARG A 26 -14.70 6.88 10.54
N TRP A 27 -15.04 5.60 10.60
CA TRP A 27 -14.13 4.60 11.16
C TRP A 27 -12.84 4.49 10.33
N ILE A 28 -12.93 4.51 8.99
CA ILE A 28 -11.75 4.51 8.11
C ILE A 28 -10.91 5.78 8.36
N ASP A 29 -11.56 6.94 8.40
CA ASP A 29 -10.90 8.22 8.57
C ASP A 29 -10.18 8.32 9.92
N ASP A 30 -10.84 7.93 11.02
CA ASP A 30 -10.26 7.95 12.37
C ASP A 30 -9.08 6.98 12.47
N THR A 31 -9.23 5.76 11.96
CA THR A 31 -8.19 4.74 11.98
C THR A 31 -6.99 5.15 11.11
N GLY A 32 -7.25 5.57 9.88
CA GLY A 32 -6.22 5.97 8.94
C GLY A 32 -5.47 7.23 9.38
N THR A 33 -6.19 8.23 9.90
CA THR A 33 -5.60 9.45 10.44
C THR A 33 -4.69 9.13 11.63
N GLY A 34 -5.11 8.21 12.52
CA GLY A 34 -4.30 7.73 13.63
C GLY A 34 -2.97 7.12 13.18
N ILE A 35 -2.96 6.37 12.06
CA ILE A 35 -1.75 5.76 11.50
C ILE A 35 -0.82 6.82 10.89
N VAL A 36 -1.38 7.76 10.10
CA VAL A 36 -0.59 8.76 9.36
C VAL A 36 0.08 9.76 10.30
N PHE A 37 -0.58 10.09 11.42
CA PHE A 37 -0.08 11.08 12.39
C PHE A 37 0.59 10.48 13.63
N ASP A 38 0.84 9.17 13.64
CA ASP A 38 1.61 8.52 14.70
C ASP A 38 3.11 8.85 14.53
N ASP A 39 3.57 9.86 15.26
CA ASP A 39 4.96 10.30 15.21
C ASP A 39 5.94 9.30 15.84
N LYS A 40 5.46 8.37 16.67
CA LYS A 40 6.29 7.36 17.35
C LYS A 40 6.60 6.15 16.48
N GLU A 41 5.70 5.80 15.58
CA GLU A 41 5.81 4.60 14.74
C GLU A 41 5.79 4.91 13.24
N GLN A 42 6.47 5.98 12.84
CA GLN A 42 6.53 6.41 11.44
C GLN A 42 7.12 5.36 10.50
N GLU A 43 8.13 4.61 10.97
CA GLU A 43 8.78 3.55 10.19
C GLU A 43 7.80 2.43 9.84
N ASN A 44 6.81 2.18 10.71
CA ASN A 44 5.77 1.17 10.51
C ASN A 44 4.52 1.70 9.78
N MET A 45 4.48 2.99 9.42
CA MET A 45 3.31 3.62 8.79
C MET A 45 2.83 2.85 7.57
N VAL A 46 3.73 2.53 6.64
CA VAL A 46 3.37 1.85 5.38
C VAL A 46 2.82 0.45 5.65
N ILE A 47 3.45 -0.29 6.56
CA ILE A 47 3.01 -1.63 6.96
C ILE A 47 1.59 -1.56 7.54
N LYS A 48 1.34 -0.62 8.47
CA LYS A 48 0.01 -0.41 9.07
C LYS A 48 -1.05 -0.02 8.03
N LEU A 49 -0.70 0.84 7.07
CA LEU A 49 -1.59 1.25 5.98
C LEU A 49 -1.92 0.09 5.03
N LEU A 50 -0.94 -0.76 4.70
CA LEU A 50 -1.15 -1.96 3.90
C LEU A 50 -2.04 -2.98 4.63
N CYS A 51 -1.81 -3.18 5.94
CA CYS A 51 -2.68 -4.02 6.77
C CYS A 51 -4.11 -3.47 6.82
N LEU A 52 -4.28 -2.17 7.02
CA LEU A 52 -5.59 -1.52 7.01
C LEU A 52 -6.29 -1.71 5.66
N LYS A 53 -5.57 -1.46 4.56
CA LYS A 53 -6.11 -1.67 3.20
C LYS A 53 -6.56 -3.11 2.99
N LYS A 54 -5.74 -4.10 3.36
CA LYS A 54 -6.09 -5.53 3.28
C LYS A 54 -7.33 -5.87 4.09
N GLN A 55 -7.47 -5.32 5.30
CA GLN A 55 -8.67 -5.49 6.12
C GLN A 55 -9.91 -4.87 5.47
N LEU A 56 -9.81 -3.63 4.97
CA LEU A 56 -10.89 -2.93 4.30
C LEU A 56 -11.37 -3.65 3.04
N ASP A 57 -10.44 -4.11 2.21
CA ASP A 57 -10.74 -4.89 1.00
C ASP A 57 -11.44 -6.21 1.34
N THR A 58 -11.06 -6.83 2.46
CA THR A 58 -11.68 -8.06 2.94
C THR A 58 -13.09 -7.79 3.47
N ILE A 59 -13.29 -6.73 4.27
CA ILE A 59 -14.61 -6.30 4.76
C ILE A 59 -15.53 -5.99 3.58
N TRP A 60 -15.06 -5.23 2.60
CA TRP A 60 -15.84 -4.87 1.43
C TRP A 60 -16.26 -6.11 0.61
N ARG A 61 -15.33 -7.05 0.38
CA ARG A 61 -15.61 -8.25 -0.40
C ARG A 61 -16.51 -9.24 0.30
N VAL A 62 -16.23 -9.51 1.58
CA VAL A 62 -16.91 -10.58 2.34
C VAL A 62 -18.13 -10.03 3.06
N SER A 63 -17.96 -8.98 3.88
CA SER A 63 -19.04 -8.50 4.75
C SER A 63 -20.06 -7.62 4.02
N PHE A 64 -19.62 -6.86 3.03
CA PHE A 64 -20.48 -5.93 2.27
C PHE A 64 -20.82 -6.43 0.86
N HIS A 65 -20.55 -7.70 0.56
CA HIS A 65 -20.89 -8.36 -0.71
C HIS A 65 -20.52 -7.52 -1.95
N ARG A 66 -19.38 -6.81 -1.90
CA ARG A 66 -18.88 -5.91 -2.95
C ARG A 66 -19.85 -4.77 -3.29
N ASN A 67 -20.61 -4.26 -2.33
CA ASN A 67 -21.48 -3.12 -2.57
C ASN A 67 -20.69 -1.94 -3.12
N GLU A 68 -21.13 -1.37 -4.26
CA GLU A 68 -20.40 -0.33 -5.00
C GLU A 68 -20.30 0.98 -4.21
N GLU A 69 -21.37 1.40 -3.53
CA GLU A 69 -21.39 2.64 -2.76
C GLU A 69 -20.42 2.58 -1.56
N LEU A 70 -20.37 1.44 -0.86
CA LEU A 70 -19.42 1.24 0.22
C LEU A 70 -17.98 1.09 -0.31
N GLY A 71 -17.80 0.54 -1.51
CA GLY A 71 -16.53 0.50 -2.21
C GLY A 71 -16.02 1.89 -2.63
N HIS A 72 -16.93 2.79 -3.04
CA HIS A 72 -16.61 4.20 -3.30
C HIS A 72 -16.24 4.92 -2.00
N ALA A 73 -17.04 4.76 -0.95
CA ALA A 73 -16.78 5.34 0.36
C ALA A 73 -15.39 4.94 0.90
N LEU A 74 -15.02 3.66 0.74
CA LEU A 74 -13.70 3.16 1.12
C LEU A 74 -12.59 3.92 0.40
N ARG A 75 -12.68 4.05 -0.93
CA ARG A 75 -11.64 4.73 -1.74
C ARG A 75 -11.54 6.21 -1.40
N GLU A 76 -12.67 6.91 -1.32
CA GLU A 76 -12.72 8.34 -0.98
C GLU A 76 -12.15 8.62 0.42
N SER A 77 -12.54 7.81 1.41
CA SER A 77 -12.04 7.96 2.77
C SER A 77 -10.54 7.68 2.85
N PHE A 78 -10.07 6.65 2.12
CA PHE A 78 -8.65 6.29 2.09
C PHE A 78 -7.81 7.42 1.47
N GLU A 79 -8.25 7.98 0.34
CA GLU A 79 -7.60 9.12 -0.31
C GLU A 79 -7.63 10.37 0.57
N THR A 80 -8.74 10.60 1.28
CA THR A 80 -8.90 11.75 2.16
C THR A 80 -7.91 11.73 3.32
N PHE A 81 -7.86 10.64 4.09
CA PHE A 81 -7.01 10.64 5.29
C PHE A 81 -5.53 10.57 4.97
N ILE A 82 -5.11 9.87 3.90
CA ILE A 82 -3.69 9.73 3.56
C ILE A 82 -3.07 11.06 3.12
N ASN A 83 -3.88 11.97 2.57
CA ASN A 83 -3.45 13.29 2.10
C ASN A 83 -3.72 14.41 3.12
N LYS A 84 -4.30 14.11 4.30
CA LYS A 84 -4.49 15.12 5.35
C LYS A 84 -3.17 15.73 5.78
N SER A 85 -3.13 17.06 5.86
CA SER A 85 -2.01 17.79 6.44
C SER A 85 -2.27 18.10 7.91
N LYS A 86 -1.24 18.00 8.76
CA LYS A 86 -1.28 18.56 10.12
C LYS A 86 -1.33 20.08 9.98
N LYS A 87 -2.43 20.72 10.30
CA LYS A 87 -2.50 22.19 10.40
C LYS A 87 -1.62 22.63 11.57
N THR A 88 -0.38 22.96 11.30
CA THR A 88 0.47 23.68 12.23
C THR A 88 0.33 25.17 11.91
N SER A 89 0.11 26.01 12.89
CA SER A 89 -0.12 27.45 12.78
C SER A 89 1.02 28.26 12.12
N ALA A 90 2.11 27.63 11.75
CA ALA A 90 3.33 28.26 11.23
C ALA A 90 3.58 28.08 9.73
N THR A 91 2.82 27.24 9.02
CA THR A 91 3.10 26.97 7.60
C THR A 91 1.82 26.91 6.78
N TRP A 92 1.61 27.96 6.00
CA TRP A 92 0.64 28.00 4.93
C TRP A 92 1.11 27.00 3.87
N ASN A 93 0.28 25.99 3.58
CA ASN A 93 0.48 25.08 2.47
C ASN A 93 1.56 23.99 2.68
N THR A 94 1.34 23.10 3.63
CA THR A 94 2.11 21.85 3.67
C THR A 94 1.23 20.70 3.19
N ASP A 95 1.39 20.34 1.92
CA ASP A 95 1.02 19.02 1.46
C ASP A 95 1.66 17.99 2.39
N ASN A 96 0.88 16.99 2.79
CA ASN A 96 1.42 15.91 3.59
C ASN A 96 2.41 15.08 2.76
N SER A 97 3.67 15.51 2.77
CA SER A 97 4.75 14.84 2.03
C SER A 97 5.18 13.52 2.66
N LYS A 98 4.79 13.29 3.92
CA LYS A 98 5.23 12.17 4.74
C LYS A 98 4.86 10.80 4.20
N PRO A 99 3.61 10.52 3.73
CA PRO A 99 3.28 9.23 3.13
C PRO A 99 4.14 8.91 1.91
N GLY A 100 4.40 9.89 1.05
CA GLY A 100 5.26 9.70 -0.13
C GLY A 100 6.70 9.34 0.25
N GLU A 101 7.29 10.02 1.23
CA GLU A 101 8.61 9.71 1.77
C GLU A 101 8.67 8.31 2.39
N MET A 102 7.69 7.95 3.22
CA MET A 102 7.68 6.64 3.90
C MET A 102 7.49 5.50 2.91
N ILE A 103 6.66 5.68 1.90
CA ILE A 103 6.48 4.69 0.81
C ILE A 103 7.80 4.51 0.05
N ALA A 104 8.52 5.59 -0.28
CA ALA A 104 9.82 5.48 -0.95
C ALA A 104 10.84 4.71 -0.11
N LYS A 105 10.92 4.99 1.19
CA LYS A 105 11.79 4.26 2.13
C LYS A 105 11.43 2.78 2.26
N TYR A 106 10.13 2.47 2.27
CA TYR A 106 9.67 1.08 2.33
C TYR A 106 10.02 0.32 1.05
N VAL A 107 9.84 0.94 -0.11
CA VAL A 107 10.28 0.39 -1.41
C VAL A 107 11.80 0.17 -1.43
N ASP A 108 12.60 1.13 -0.92
CA ASP A 108 14.06 0.96 -0.81
C ASP A 108 14.42 -0.25 0.06
N MET A 109 13.73 -0.42 1.18
CA MET A 109 13.95 -1.57 2.07
C MET A 109 13.62 -2.89 1.37
N LEU A 110 12.50 -2.99 0.64
CA LEU A 110 12.12 -4.19 -0.12
C LEU A 110 13.14 -4.52 -1.21
N LEU A 111 13.56 -3.53 -2.00
CA LEU A 111 14.49 -3.73 -3.10
C LEU A 111 15.92 -4.04 -2.63
N ARG A 112 16.26 -3.69 -1.39
CA ARG A 112 17.56 -3.93 -0.78
C ARG A 112 17.64 -5.24 -0.02
N SER A 113 16.56 -5.64 0.65
CA SER A 113 16.54 -6.80 1.56
C SER A 113 15.72 -7.99 1.02
N GLY A 114 14.99 -7.79 -0.09
CA GLY A 114 14.15 -8.83 -0.68
C GLY A 114 12.97 -9.23 0.22
N ALA A 115 12.53 -10.47 0.08
CA ALA A 115 11.40 -11.04 0.82
C ALA A 115 11.56 -11.00 2.35
N LYS A 116 12.80 -10.98 2.85
CA LYS A 116 13.10 -10.89 4.30
C LYS A 116 12.61 -9.59 4.95
N ALA A 117 12.40 -8.55 4.15
CA ALA A 117 11.86 -7.28 4.63
C ALA A 117 10.34 -7.28 4.79
N ILE A 118 9.64 -8.31 4.30
CA ILE A 118 8.18 -8.40 4.32
C ILE A 118 7.72 -8.95 5.67
N PRO A 119 6.92 -8.18 6.45
CA PRO A 119 6.37 -8.69 7.69
C PRO A 119 5.42 -9.88 7.46
N ALA A 120 5.40 -10.85 8.39
CA ALA A 120 4.57 -12.04 8.30
C ALA A 120 3.07 -11.75 8.06
N GLN A 121 2.55 -10.62 8.59
CA GLN A 121 1.15 -10.20 8.42
C GLN A 121 0.80 -9.83 6.98
N LEU A 122 1.78 -9.42 6.18
CA LEU A 122 1.62 -9.03 4.78
C LEU A 122 2.08 -10.12 3.82
N SER A 123 2.90 -11.07 4.29
CA SER A 123 3.40 -12.18 3.48
C SER A 123 2.26 -13.09 3.03
N SER A 124 2.26 -13.44 1.76
CA SER A 124 1.34 -14.43 1.18
C SER A 124 1.74 -15.85 1.57
N ILE A 125 3.00 -16.07 1.91
CA ILE A 125 3.57 -17.34 2.35
C ILE A 125 2.96 -17.74 3.70
N ALA A 126 2.93 -16.84 4.67
CA ALA A 126 2.37 -17.10 6.00
C ALA A 126 0.87 -17.43 5.97
N SER A 127 0.12 -16.85 5.01
CA SER A 127 -1.31 -17.12 4.86
C SER A 127 -1.61 -18.48 4.20
N LYS A 128 -0.69 -19.02 3.39
CA LYS A 128 -0.84 -20.34 2.76
C LYS A 128 -0.43 -21.48 3.70
N GLN A 129 0.59 -21.29 4.54
CA GLN A 129 1.00 -22.29 5.52
C GLN A 129 -0.09 -22.59 6.59
N ALA A 130 -0.99 -21.64 6.84
CA ALA A 130 -2.10 -21.84 7.79
C ALA A 130 -3.28 -22.65 7.23
N THR A 131 -3.28 -23.02 5.94
CA THR A 131 -4.40 -23.69 5.24
C THR A 131 -4.01 -24.98 4.54
N VAL A 132 -2.75 -25.44 4.68
CA VAL A 132 -2.29 -26.71 4.08
C VAL A 132 -2.58 -27.82 5.08
N ASP A 133 -3.58 -28.64 4.82
CA ASP A 133 -3.74 -29.96 5.40
C ASP A 133 -2.55 -30.84 4.96
N GLU A 134 -2.05 -31.70 5.86
CA GLU A 134 -0.75 -32.40 5.79
C GLU A 134 -0.56 -33.41 4.62
N ASP A 135 -1.44 -33.47 3.63
CA ASP A 135 -1.47 -34.58 2.65
C ASP A 135 -1.03 -34.26 1.21
N ASP A 136 -0.71 -33.00 0.87
CA ASP A 136 -0.21 -32.65 -0.47
C ASP A 136 1.22 -32.11 -0.41
N ASN A 137 2.21 -33.03 -0.51
CA ASN A 137 3.62 -32.74 -0.79
C ASN A 137 3.80 -32.32 -2.26
N GLU A 138 3.20 -31.26 -2.72
CA GLU A 138 3.73 -30.53 -3.87
C GLU A 138 4.80 -29.56 -3.36
N ASP A 139 6.04 -29.74 -3.82
CA ASP A 139 7.14 -28.81 -3.62
C ASP A 139 6.73 -27.45 -4.20
N ILE A 140 6.06 -26.63 -3.38
CA ILE A 140 5.77 -25.24 -3.72
C ILE A 140 7.12 -24.51 -3.66
N VAL A 141 7.77 -24.41 -4.81
CA VAL A 141 8.96 -23.57 -4.97
C VAL A 141 8.53 -22.14 -4.65
N PHE A 142 8.86 -21.68 -3.44
CA PHE A 142 8.64 -20.32 -3.02
C PHE A 142 9.65 -19.43 -3.75
N ASP A 143 9.20 -18.78 -4.80
CA ASP A 143 9.96 -17.76 -5.49
C ASP A 143 9.94 -16.45 -4.66
N GLU A 144 11.06 -16.16 -4.00
CA GLU A 144 11.26 -14.94 -3.22
C GLU A 144 11.02 -13.68 -4.07
N ASP A 145 11.37 -13.70 -5.34
CA ASP A 145 11.16 -12.58 -6.26
C ASP A 145 9.68 -12.35 -6.53
N THR A 146 8.87 -13.41 -6.63
CA THR A 146 7.41 -13.30 -6.76
C THR A 146 6.79 -12.64 -5.53
N GLU A 147 7.24 -12.98 -4.33
CA GLU A 147 6.72 -12.36 -3.09
C GLU A 147 7.07 -10.87 -3.02
N VAL A 148 8.31 -10.50 -3.35
CA VAL A 148 8.73 -9.10 -3.43
C VAL A 148 7.91 -8.34 -4.47
N ASN A 149 7.69 -8.92 -5.65
CA ASN A 149 6.88 -8.31 -6.70
C ASN A 149 5.43 -8.09 -6.27
N ASN A 150 4.82 -9.06 -5.60
CA ASN A 150 3.46 -8.94 -5.05
C ASN A 150 3.38 -7.83 -4.00
N GLN A 151 4.40 -7.70 -3.16
CA GLN A 151 4.47 -6.64 -2.15
C GLN A 151 4.66 -5.27 -2.80
N LEU A 152 5.48 -5.15 -3.82
CA LEU A 152 5.65 -3.92 -4.59
C LEU A 152 4.34 -3.49 -5.26
N ASP A 153 3.55 -4.43 -5.81
CA ASP A 153 2.23 -4.13 -6.37
C ASP A 153 1.28 -3.56 -5.31
N GLN A 154 1.23 -4.16 -4.12
CA GLN A 154 0.41 -3.65 -3.01
C GLN A 154 0.84 -2.24 -2.58
N VAL A 155 2.14 -1.97 -2.53
CA VAL A 155 2.68 -0.64 -2.19
C VAL A 155 2.34 0.38 -3.27
N LEU A 156 2.41 0.01 -4.55
CA LEU A 156 2.04 0.90 -5.65
C LEU A 156 0.53 1.18 -5.67
N ASP A 157 -0.30 0.20 -5.32
CA ASP A 157 -1.74 0.42 -5.13
C ASP A 157 -2.02 1.42 -4.00
N LEU A 158 -1.23 1.36 -2.90
CA LEU A 158 -1.29 2.36 -1.84
C LEU A 158 -0.83 3.74 -2.35
N PHE A 159 0.25 3.78 -3.13
CA PHE A 159 0.81 5.00 -3.69
C PHE A 159 -0.15 5.75 -4.64
N ARG A 160 -1.09 5.04 -5.28
CA ARG A 160 -2.12 5.67 -6.12
C ARG A 160 -2.97 6.68 -5.38
N PHE A 161 -3.20 6.48 -4.08
CA PHE A 161 -3.98 7.39 -3.23
C PHE A 161 -3.19 8.63 -2.81
N VAL A 162 -1.86 8.64 -2.91
CA VAL A 162 -1.01 9.75 -2.48
C VAL A 162 -0.94 10.84 -3.55
N HIS A 163 -1.22 12.09 -3.17
CA HIS A 163 -1.15 13.25 -4.06
C HIS A 163 0.29 13.75 -4.24
N GLY A 164 1.09 13.78 -3.16
CA GLY A 164 2.47 14.26 -3.14
C GLY A 164 3.49 13.35 -3.85
N LYS A 165 3.25 12.98 -5.10
CA LYS A 165 4.08 12.03 -5.86
C LYS A 165 5.51 12.49 -6.10
N ALA A 166 5.74 13.81 -6.21
CA ALA A 166 7.06 14.39 -6.40
C ALA A 166 8.02 14.11 -5.24
N VAL A 167 7.50 14.02 -4.00
CA VAL A 167 8.30 13.68 -2.82
C VAL A 167 8.77 12.23 -2.90
N PHE A 168 7.87 11.30 -3.19
CA PHE A 168 8.23 9.90 -3.42
C PHE A 168 9.32 9.79 -4.49
N GLU A 169 9.14 10.46 -5.63
CA GLU A 169 10.07 10.43 -6.74
C GLU A 169 11.48 10.91 -6.33
N ALA A 170 11.58 12.02 -5.60
CA ALA A 170 12.85 12.56 -5.14
C ALA A 170 13.59 11.56 -4.23
N PHE A 171 12.91 10.95 -3.28
CA PHE A 171 13.50 9.93 -2.40
C PHE A 171 13.85 8.65 -3.16
N TYR A 172 12.95 8.16 -4.01
CA TYR A 172 13.18 6.95 -4.80
C TYR A 172 14.40 7.07 -5.73
N LYS A 173 14.55 8.20 -6.45
CA LYS A 173 15.71 8.48 -7.31
C LYS A 173 17.01 8.45 -6.53
N LYS A 174 17.05 9.11 -5.38
CA LYS A 174 18.22 9.15 -4.50
C LYS A 174 18.61 7.76 -4.01
N ASP A 175 17.64 6.98 -3.56
CA ASP A 175 17.88 5.65 -3.00
C ASP A 175 18.21 4.63 -4.10
N LEU A 176 17.59 4.71 -5.27
CA LEU A 176 17.95 3.90 -6.45
C LEU A 176 19.40 4.15 -6.86
N ALA A 177 19.81 5.43 -7.00
CA ALA A 177 21.19 5.76 -7.33
C ALA A 177 22.17 5.15 -6.32
N ARG A 178 21.85 5.23 -5.02
CA ARG A 178 22.67 4.63 -3.96
C ARG A 178 22.74 3.12 -4.07
N ARG A 179 21.63 2.41 -4.33
CA ARG A 179 21.60 0.95 -4.47
C ARG A 179 22.43 0.49 -5.66
N LEU A 180 22.27 1.14 -6.82
CA LEU A 180 23.00 0.81 -8.03
C LEU A 180 24.51 1.06 -7.89
N LEU A 181 24.92 2.22 -7.34
CA LEU A 181 26.34 2.55 -7.16
C LEU A 181 27.03 1.63 -6.14
N MET A 182 26.32 1.19 -5.11
CA MET A 182 26.89 0.33 -4.06
C MET A 182 26.69 -1.16 -4.31
N GLY A 183 26.00 -1.56 -5.41
CA GLY A 183 25.68 -2.95 -5.68
C GLY A 183 24.84 -3.61 -4.58
N ARG A 184 23.94 -2.85 -3.94
CA ARG A 184 23.14 -3.30 -2.79
C ARG A 184 21.68 -3.63 -3.15
N SER A 185 21.41 -3.99 -4.38
CA SER A 185 20.10 -4.47 -4.79
C SER A 185 19.97 -5.96 -4.55
N ALA A 186 18.86 -6.42 -3.97
CA ALA A 186 18.60 -7.84 -3.75
C ALA A 186 18.37 -8.58 -5.07
N SER A 187 17.69 -7.94 -6.04
CA SER A 187 17.37 -8.51 -7.34
C SER A 187 17.34 -7.41 -8.42
N ALA A 188 18.10 -7.61 -9.50
CA ALA A 188 18.09 -6.72 -10.66
C ALA A 188 16.73 -6.76 -11.39
N ASP A 189 16.05 -7.89 -11.33
CA ASP A 189 14.74 -8.06 -11.96
C ASP A 189 13.64 -7.35 -11.18
N ALA A 190 13.71 -7.34 -9.85
CA ALA A 190 12.80 -6.55 -9.00
C ALA A 190 12.98 -5.04 -9.25
N GLU A 191 14.22 -4.55 -9.44
CA GLU A 191 14.48 -3.14 -9.82
C GLU A 191 13.84 -2.78 -11.17
N ARG A 192 14.08 -3.62 -12.20
CA ARG A 192 13.50 -3.41 -13.54
C ARG A 192 11.97 -3.45 -13.49
N SER A 193 11.41 -4.39 -12.76
CA SER A 193 9.99 -4.57 -12.57
C SER A 193 9.37 -3.34 -11.89
N MET A 194 10.00 -2.80 -10.85
CA MET A 194 9.56 -1.58 -10.16
C MET A 194 9.58 -0.38 -11.10
N LEU A 195 10.66 -0.20 -11.86
CA LEU A 195 10.77 0.88 -12.84
C LEU A 195 9.71 0.79 -13.93
N ALA A 196 9.44 -0.40 -14.44
CA ALA A 196 8.38 -0.64 -15.44
C ALA A 196 6.99 -0.27 -14.89
N ARG A 197 6.69 -0.66 -13.64
CA ARG A 197 5.43 -0.34 -12.97
C ARG A 197 5.26 1.16 -12.73
N LEU A 198 6.32 1.84 -12.30
CA LEU A 198 6.29 3.30 -12.12
C LEU A 198 6.04 4.01 -13.46
N LYS A 199 6.64 3.52 -14.55
CA LYS A 199 6.44 4.09 -15.90
C LYS A 199 5.00 3.95 -16.37
N THR A 200 4.34 2.84 -16.08
CA THR A 200 2.94 2.60 -16.50
C THR A 200 1.91 3.21 -15.56
N GLY A 201 2.23 3.33 -14.27
CA GLY A 201 1.29 3.77 -13.22
C GLY A 201 1.37 5.25 -12.85
N THR A 202 2.41 5.96 -13.29
CA THR A 202 2.64 7.38 -12.99
C THR A 202 2.67 8.17 -14.31
N ASN A 203 2.25 9.44 -14.26
CA ASN A 203 2.26 10.30 -15.45
C ASN A 203 3.67 10.26 -16.11
N PRO A 204 3.80 9.92 -17.40
CA PRO A 204 5.10 9.80 -18.09
C PRO A 204 5.99 11.05 -17.98
N LEU A 205 5.37 12.22 -17.75
CA LEU A 205 6.06 13.50 -17.58
C LEU A 205 6.87 13.60 -16.27
N ILE A 206 6.53 12.81 -15.25
CA ILE A 206 7.18 12.88 -13.93
C ILE A 206 8.49 12.07 -13.90
N LEU A 207 8.58 11.01 -14.70
CA LEU A 207 9.75 10.11 -14.75
C LEU A 207 10.52 10.21 -16.08
N GLY A 208 10.03 10.97 -17.05
CA GLY A 208 10.61 11.07 -18.40
C GLY A 208 12.10 11.41 -18.41
N ASP A 209 12.50 12.42 -17.66
CA ASP A 209 13.90 12.87 -17.59
C ASP A 209 14.82 11.90 -16.87
N PHE A 210 14.28 11.04 -16.03
CA PHE A 210 15.03 10.06 -15.26
C PHE A 210 15.43 8.82 -16.08
N PHE A 211 14.53 8.36 -16.96
CA PHE A 211 14.82 7.19 -17.81
C PHE A 211 15.89 7.48 -18.86
N ILE A 212 16.01 8.74 -19.30
CA ILE A 212 17.05 9.18 -20.24
C ILE A 212 18.45 9.13 -19.59
N SER A 213 18.50 9.34 -18.26
CA SER A 213 19.80 9.36 -17.52
C SER A 213 20.32 7.98 -17.09
N ILE A 214 19.51 6.91 -17.10
CA ILE A 214 19.89 5.59 -16.53
C ILE A 214 19.99 4.51 -17.59
N THR A 215 19.52 4.71 -18.80
CA THR A 215 19.78 3.80 -19.92
C THR A 215 21.11 4.19 -20.60
N PRO A 216 22.24 3.57 -20.26
CA PRO A 216 23.38 3.60 -21.18
C PRO A 216 23.01 2.79 -22.41
N TYR A 217 23.36 3.31 -23.57
CA TYR A 217 23.20 2.73 -24.89
C TYR A 217 23.50 1.24 -24.95
#